data_cbb7c7806ea3d27985024d3d09bf9aa6
#
_entry.id   cbb7c7806ea3d27985024d3d09bf9aa6
#
_cell.length_a   1.000
_cell.length_b   1.000
_cell.length_c   1.000
_cell.angle_alpha   90.00
_cell.angle_beta   90.00
_cell.angle_gamma   90.00
#
_symmetry.space_group_name_H-M   'P 1'
#
loop_
_entity.id
_entity.type
_entity.pdbx_description
1 polymer ?
#
loop_
_entity_poly.entity_id
_entity_poly.type
_entity_poly.pdbx_seq_one_letter_code
_entity_poly.pdbx_strand_id
1 'polypeptide(L)'
;MKDFFCHEQALCESVKIGARTRIWAFAHVLPKATIGADCNICDHVFIENDVVIGDRVTVKCGVQLWDGLVIEDDVFIGPNATFSNDRYPRSRQHLEKYPLTKIEKGASIGANATILPGLHIGANAMIGAGAVVTRSVPPNAIVMGNPGRITGYVGTDRSRKATTSTHEVDAHGVQQLDVKGVTLRKLPQARDLRGSLVALEFEQHVPFSVNRSFVVFGVPNREVRGEHAHKVCHQFLVCLNGQCSVVVDDGTLRQEVKLDDPGLGLHMPPMTWGIQYQYSEGAVLLVLASHHYDPDDYIRDYGQFLSMTNKQTDAS
;
A
#
# COMPACT_ATOMS: atom_id res chain seq x y z
N MET A 1 3.28 20.13 -36.46
CA MET A 1 4.43 20.40 -35.58
C MET A 1 4.32 19.43 -34.43
N LYS A 2 5.40 18.75 -34.01
CA LYS A 2 5.34 17.85 -32.85
C LYS A 2 5.07 18.70 -31.60
N ASP A 3 4.05 18.36 -30.81
CA ASP A 3 3.69 19.09 -29.58
C ASP A 3 4.48 18.58 -28.34
N PHE A 4 5.63 17.93 -28.60
CA PHE A 4 6.53 17.41 -27.60
C PHE A 4 8.00 17.67 -27.97
N PHE A 5 8.86 17.73 -26.98
CA PHE A 5 10.31 17.88 -27.18
C PHE A 5 10.96 16.51 -27.40
N CYS A 6 11.79 16.40 -28.43
CA CYS A 6 12.63 15.25 -28.68
C CYS A 6 14.07 15.73 -28.98
N HIS A 7 15.01 15.33 -28.14
CA HIS A 7 16.41 15.69 -28.32
C HIS A 7 16.96 15.14 -29.65
N GLU A 8 17.83 15.86 -30.31
CA GLU A 8 18.36 15.47 -31.64
C GLU A 8 19.10 14.10 -31.65
N GLN A 9 19.67 13.71 -30.52
CA GLN A 9 20.33 12.41 -30.32
C GLN A 9 19.40 11.33 -29.78
N ALA A 10 18.10 11.57 -29.66
CA ALA A 10 17.13 10.56 -29.30
C ALA A 10 16.54 9.89 -30.54
N LEU A 11 16.27 8.60 -30.46
CA LEU A 11 15.56 7.84 -31.49
C LEU A 11 14.12 7.61 -31.05
N CYS A 12 13.21 8.49 -31.45
CA CYS A 12 11.79 8.35 -31.17
C CYS A 12 11.04 7.97 -32.45
N GLU A 13 10.67 6.68 -32.57
CA GLU A 13 9.98 6.12 -33.70
C GLU A 13 8.44 6.13 -33.50
N SER A 14 7.96 6.26 -32.24
CA SER A 14 6.55 6.34 -31.94
C SER A 14 5.93 7.69 -32.35
N VAL A 15 4.71 7.60 -32.85
CA VAL A 15 3.85 8.76 -33.14
C VAL A 15 2.82 9.01 -32.05
N LYS A 16 2.75 8.13 -31.03
CA LYS A 16 1.78 8.20 -29.93
C LYS A 16 2.41 8.84 -28.70
N ILE A 17 2.85 10.07 -28.83
CA ILE A 17 3.49 10.85 -27.75
C ILE A 17 2.59 12.03 -27.42
N GLY A 18 2.22 12.14 -26.16
CA GLY A 18 1.39 13.23 -25.65
C GLY A 18 2.08 14.58 -25.61
N ALA A 19 1.28 15.63 -25.54
CA ALA A 19 1.75 17.01 -25.56
C ALA A 19 2.70 17.32 -24.38
N ARG A 20 3.68 18.21 -24.60
CA ARG A 20 4.66 18.71 -23.64
C ARG A 20 5.56 17.62 -23.02
N THR A 21 5.50 16.39 -23.48
CA THR A 21 6.42 15.31 -23.11
C THR A 21 7.84 15.65 -23.59
N ARG A 22 8.85 15.30 -22.81
CA ARG A 22 10.27 15.52 -23.11
C ARG A 22 11.00 14.20 -23.21
N ILE A 23 11.63 13.95 -24.35
CA ILE A 23 12.47 12.78 -24.63
C ILE A 23 13.90 13.28 -24.79
N TRP A 24 14.78 12.88 -23.85
CA TRP A 24 16.15 13.36 -23.76
C TRP A 24 17.13 12.50 -24.58
N ALA A 25 18.40 12.88 -24.54
CA ALA A 25 19.45 12.31 -25.37
C ALA A 25 19.59 10.79 -25.20
N PHE A 26 19.86 10.09 -26.27
CA PHE A 26 20.09 8.64 -26.31
C PHE A 26 18.92 7.79 -25.83
N ALA A 27 17.76 8.38 -25.60
CA ALA A 27 16.54 7.59 -25.38
C ALA A 27 16.08 6.96 -26.70
N HIS A 28 15.61 5.70 -26.65
CA HIS A 28 15.08 4.98 -27.79
C HIS A 28 13.64 4.52 -27.49
N VAL A 29 12.68 5.02 -28.25
CA VAL A 29 11.24 4.71 -28.13
C VAL A 29 10.79 4.00 -29.40
N LEU A 30 10.38 2.73 -29.28
CA LEU A 30 9.94 1.93 -30.41
C LEU A 30 8.57 2.37 -30.97
N PRO A 31 8.24 2.01 -32.24
CA PRO A 31 7.15 2.63 -33.01
C PRO A 31 5.74 2.49 -32.41
N LYS A 32 5.48 1.41 -31.63
CA LYS A 32 4.13 1.13 -31.11
C LYS A 32 3.93 1.63 -29.68
N ALA A 33 5.00 1.98 -28.94
CA ALA A 33 4.94 2.50 -27.59
C ALA A 33 3.97 3.71 -27.51
N THR A 34 3.26 3.82 -26.39
CA THR A 34 2.35 4.95 -26.13
C THR A 34 2.82 5.69 -24.90
N ILE A 35 3.01 7.01 -25.01
CA ILE A 35 3.44 7.86 -23.88
C ILE A 35 2.47 9.04 -23.78
N GLY A 36 1.94 9.27 -22.58
CA GLY A 36 1.02 10.36 -22.28
C GLY A 36 1.67 11.75 -22.34
N ALA A 37 0.90 12.74 -21.88
CA ALA A 37 1.32 14.15 -21.85
C ALA A 37 2.19 14.47 -20.62
N ASP A 38 2.98 15.55 -20.72
CA ASP A 38 3.78 16.10 -19.62
C ASP A 38 4.80 15.11 -19.02
N CYS A 39 5.18 14.07 -19.75
CA CYS A 39 6.15 13.07 -19.28
C CYS A 39 7.60 13.58 -19.43
N ASN A 40 8.49 13.01 -18.62
CA ASN A 40 9.91 13.27 -18.68
C ASN A 40 10.69 11.95 -18.83
N ILE A 41 11.12 11.65 -20.07
CA ILE A 41 11.86 10.44 -20.44
C ILE A 41 13.34 10.81 -20.54
N CYS A 42 14.11 10.45 -19.52
CA CYS A 42 15.50 10.88 -19.38
C CYS A 42 16.46 10.11 -20.30
N ASP A 43 17.75 10.45 -20.22
CA ASP A 43 18.79 9.90 -21.08
C ASP A 43 18.92 8.37 -20.95
N HIS A 44 19.21 7.71 -22.08
CA HIS A 44 19.43 6.27 -22.15
C HIS A 44 18.25 5.40 -21.70
N VAL A 45 17.03 5.93 -21.75
CA VAL A 45 15.81 5.14 -21.54
C VAL A 45 15.46 4.36 -22.81
N PHE A 46 15.14 3.07 -22.67
CA PHE A 46 14.65 2.25 -23.76
C PHE A 46 13.18 1.85 -23.49
N ILE A 47 12.31 1.97 -24.50
CA ILE A 47 10.88 1.69 -24.40
C ILE A 47 10.44 0.79 -25.56
N GLU A 48 9.99 -0.43 -25.25
CA GLU A 48 9.48 -1.39 -26.21
C GLU A 48 8.09 -1.07 -26.73
N ASN A 49 7.62 -1.86 -27.71
CA ASN A 49 6.40 -1.61 -28.48
C ASN A 49 5.09 -1.73 -27.69
N ASP A 50 5.01 -2.72 -26.78
CA ASP A 50 3.80 -2.98 -25.98
C ASP A 50 3.90 -2.33 -24.59
N VAL A 51 4.46 -1.11 -24.55
CA VAL A 51 4.56 -0.31 -23.33
C VAL A 51 3.59 0.85 -23.41
N VAL A 52 2.79 1.02 -22.34
CA VAL A 52 1.85 2.14 -22.21
C VAL A 52 2.23 2.96 -20.99
N ILE A 53 2.45 4.25 -21.18
CA ILE A 53 2.80 5.22 -20.14
C ILE A 53 1.72 6.30 -20.11
N GLY A 54 1.16 6.55 -18.94
CA GLY A 54 0.17 7.61 -18.67
C GLY A 54 0.76 9.00 -18.70
N ASP A 55 0.05 9.96 -18.13
CA ASP A 55 0.46 11.36 -18.09
C ASP A 55 1.38 11.67 -16.91
N ARG A 56 2.22 12.71 -17.04
CA ARG A 56 3.09 13.25 -15.97
C ARG A 56 4.06 12.24 -15.36
N VAL A 57 4.40 11.20 -16.11
CA VAL A 57 5.33 10.16 -15.68
C VAL A 57 6.77 10.65 -15.84
N THR A 58 7.61 10.39 -14.84
CA THR A 58 9.05 10.61 -14.90
C THR A 58 9.79 9.29 -14.94
N VAL A 59 10.53 9.03 -16.02
CA VAL A 59 11.44 7.89 -16.17
C VAL A 59 12.86 8.40 -16.17
N LYS A 60 13.62 8.04 -15.14
CA LYS A 60 15.02 8.48 -14.99
C LYS A 60 15.98 7.68 -15.87
N CYS A 61 17.22 8.16 -15.95
CA CYS A 61 18.24 7.63 -16.85
C CYS A 61 18.51 6.14 -16.66
N GLY A 62 18.78 5.43 -17.78
CA GLY A 62 19.21 4.04 -17.80
C GLY A 62 18.11 3.01 -17.56
N VAL A 63 16.84 3.42 -17.52
CA VAL A 63 15.70 2.50 -17.34
C VAL A 63 15.33 1.86 -18.68
N GLN A 64 15.10 0.54 -18.68
CA GLN A 64 14.55 -0.18 -19.81
C GLN A 64 13.13 -0.66 -19.48
N LEU A 65 12.18 -0.32 -20.34
CA LEU A 65 10.77 -0.68 -20.23
C LEU A 65 10.42 -1.68 -21.33
N TRP A 66 10.13 -2.91 -20.92
CA TRP A 66 9.90 -4.06 -21.79
C TRP A 66 8.41 -4.29 -22.05
N ASP A 67 8.09 -5.01 -23.13
CA ASP A 67 6.73 -5.38 -23.50
C ASP A 67 5.92 -5.98 -22.33
N GLY A 68 4.64 -5.63 -22.22
CA GLY A 68 3.74 -6.04 -21.16
C GLY A 68 3.73 -5.10 -19.94
N LEU A 69 4.34 -3.90 -20.04
CA LEU A 69 4.35 -2.93 -18.95
C LEU A 69 3.34 -1.81 -19.17
N VAL A 70 2.49 -1.58 -18.16
CA VAL A 70 1.54 -0.46 -18.11
C VAL A 70 1.87 0.41 -16.91
N ILE A 71 2.12 1.69 -17.15
CA ILE A 71 2.46 2.71 -16.15
C ILE A 71 1.35 3.77 -16.19
N GLU A 72 0.65 3.94 -15.08
CA GLU A 72 -0.40 4.97 -14.96
C GLU A 72 0.19 6.36 -14.72
N ASP A 73 -0.68 7.34 -14.51
CA ASP A 73 -0.31 8.76 -14.33
C ASP A 73 0.53 9.01 -13.08
N ASP A 74 1.31 10.09 -13.09
CA ASP A 74 2.03 10.62 -11.93
C ASP A 74 3.08 9.66 -11.32
N VAL A 75 3.49 8.60 -12.05
CA VAL A 75 4.47 7.63 -11.59
C VAL A 75 5.90 8.17 -11.73
N PHE A 76 6.72 7.89 -10.72
CA PHE A 76 8.15 8.16 -10.73
C PHE A 76 8.96 6.86 -10.82
N ILE A 77 9.87 6.75 -11.79
CA ILE A 77 10.81 5.63 -11.93
C ILE A 77 12.22 6.15 -11.79
N GLY A 78 12.90 5.73 -10.72
CA GLY A 78 14.26 6.11 -10.38
C GLY A 78 15.31 5.57 -11.35
N PRO A 79 16.52 6.13 -11.34
CA PRO A 79 17.56 5.76 -12.27
C PRO A 79 17.95 4.28 -12.12
N ASN A 80 18.18 3.64 -13.27
CA ASN A 80 18.57 2.23 -13.38
C ASN A 80 17.56 1.26 -12.69
N ALA A 81 16.33 1.66 -12.43
CA ALA A 81 15.31 0.70 -12.03
C ALA A 81 15.13 -0.33 -13.14
N THR A 82 15.05 -1.60 -12.76
CA THR A 82 15.04 -2.73 -13.68
C THR A 82 13.69 -3.42 -13.68
N PHE A 83 13.11 -3.58 -14.85
CA PHE A 83 11.91 -4.38 -15.06
C PHE A 83 12.30 -5.66 -15.82
N SER A 84 11.66 -6.76 -15.51
CA SER A 84 11.76 -7.99 -16.26
C SER A 84 10.38 -8.38 -16.80
N ASN A 85 10.29 -8.84 -18.04
CA ASN A 85 9.05 -9.29 -18.65
C ASN A 85 8.97 -10.83 -18.78
N ASP A 86 10.06 -11.56 -18.47
CA ASP A 86 10.09 -13.01 -18.40
C ASP A 86 10.68 -13.45 -17.05
N ARG A 87 10.00 -14.39 -16.38
CA ARG A 87 10.43 -14.94 -15.09
C ARG A 87 11.51 -16.00 -15.24
N TYR A 88 11.56 -16.68 -16.40
CA TYR A 88 12.46 -17.79 -16.69
C TYR A 88 13.13 -17.64 -18.06
N PRO A 89 13.84 -16.52 -18.30
CA PRO A 89 14.34 -16.20 -19.62
C PRO A 89 15.35 -17.26 -20.10
N ARG A 90 15.30 -17.58 -21.39
CA ARG A 90 16.25 -18.45 -22.07
C ARG A 90 16.65 -17.84 -23.39
N SER A 91 17.91 -18.02 -23.76
CA SER A 91 18.40 -17.52 -25.04
C SER A 91 17.59 -18.09 -26.22
N ARG A 92 17.16 -17.22 -27.12
CA ARG A 92 16.36 -17.53 -28.32
C ARG A 92 14.98 -18.16 -28.05
N GLN A 93 14.49 -18.09 -26.81
CA GLN A 93 13.12 -18.46 -26.46
C GLN A 93 12.38 -17.20 -26.07
N HIS A 94 11.28 -16.92 -26.75
CA HIS A 94 10.43 -15.75 -26.50
C HIS A 94 9.03 -16.23 -26.15
N LEU A 95 8.41 -15.56 -25.21
CA LEU A 95 7.02 -15.79 -24.87
C LEU A 95 6.11 -15.26 -26.00
N GLU A 96 5.03 -15.97 -26.32
CA GLU A 96 4.01 -15.47 -27.25
C GLU A 96 3.30 -14.23 -26.69
N LYS A 97 3.16 -14.18 -25.37
CA LYS A 97 2.59 -13.05 -24.64
C LYS A 97 3.32 -12.88 -23.31
N TYR A 98 3.78 -11.67 -23.05
CA TYR A 98 4.42 -11.31 -21.79
C TYR A 98 3.39 -11.08 -20.68
N PRO A 99 3.69 -11.45 -19.41
CA PRO A 99 2.85 -11.14 -18.27
C PRO A 99 2.68 -9.63 -18.09
N LEU A 100 1.44 -9.20 -17.86
CA LEU A 100 1.15 -7.79 -17.61
C LEU A 100 1.71 -7.36 -16.25
N THR A 101 2.64 -6.40 -16.26
CA THR A 101 3.09 -5.68 -15.07
C THR A 101 2.44 -4.30 -15.05
N LYS A 102 1.74 -3.98 -13.97
CA LYS A 102 1.02 -2.71 -13.84
C LYS A 102 1.60 -1.88 -12.70
N ILE A 103 1.93 -0.62 -13.01
CA ILE A 103 2.35 0.38 -12.01
C ILE A 103 1.23 1.42 -11.92
N GLU A 104 0.55 1.46 -10.80
CA GLU A 104 -0.60 2.35 -10.63
C GLU A 104 -0.19 3.79 -10.31
N LYS A 105 -1.19 4.67 -10.43
CA LYS A 105 -1.07 6.11 -10.29
C LYS A 105 -0.29 6.52 -9.04
N GLY A 106 0.64 7.45 -9.22
CA GLY A 106 1.41 8.05 -8.14
C GLY A 106 2.44 7.13 -7.47
N ALA A 107 2.60 5.89 -7.93
CA ALA A 107 3.62 5.00 -7.39
C ALA A 107 5.03 5.51 -7.67
N SER A 108 5.97 5.21 -6.78
CA SER A 108 7.38 5.62 -6.87
C SER A 108 8.29 4.42 -6.79
N ILE A 109 9.11 4.22 -7.82
CA ILE A 109 10.10 3.15 -7.90
C ILE A 109 11.48 3.74 -7.64
N GLY A 110 12.15 3.30 -6.58
CA GLY A 110 13.48 3.78 -6.19
C GLY A 110 14.58 3.35 -7.15
N ALA A 111 15.72 4.05 -7.09
CA ALA A 111 16.90 3.77 -7.92
C ALA A 111 17.37 2.31 -7.75
N ASN A 112 17.77 1.66 -8.85
CA ASN A 112 18.24 0.28 -8.88
C ASN A 112 17.25 -0.76 -8.29
N ALA A 113 15.98 -0.42 -8.12
CA ALA A 113 14.98 -1.40 -7.73
C ALA A 113 14.72 -2.39 -8.89
N THR A 114 14.42 -3.64 -8.57
CA THR A 114 14.08 -4.67 -9.54
C THR A 114 12.64 -5.11 -9.38
N ILE A 115 11.84 -5.05 -10.45
CA ILE A 115 10.45 -5.46 -10.48
C ILE A 115 10.32 -6.71 -11.33
N LEU A 116 9.88 -7.83 -10.74
CA LEU A 116 9.63 -9.06 -11.47
C LEU A 116 8.36 -8.97 -12.33
N PRO A 117 8.22 -9.82 -13.38
CA PRO A 117 7.10 -9.74 -14.31
C PRO A 117 5.77 -10.19 -13.70
N GLY A 118 4.68 -9.65 -14.24
CA GLY A 118 3.31 -10.04 -13.85
C GLY A 118 2.88 -9.49 -12.50
N LEU A 119 3.51 -8.43 -12.01
CA LEU A 119 3.21 -7.83 -10.73
C LEU A 119 2.36 -6.57 -10.88
N HIS A 120 1.61 -6.29 -9.82
CA HIS A 120 0.82 -5.11 -9.66
C HIS A 120 1.42 -4.26 -8.53
N ILE A 121 1.84 -3.04 -8.83
CA ILE A 121 2.32 -2.06 -7.84
C ILE A 121 1.21 -1.05 -7.64
N GLY A 122 0.57 -1.11 -6.47
CA GLY A 122 -0.62 -0.33 -6.16
C GLY A 122 -0.37 1.18 -6.09
N ALA A 123 -1.46 1.94 -6.17
CA ALA A 123 -1.44 3.40 -6.20
C ALA A 123 -0.65 3.99 -5.01
N ASN A 124 0.17 5.01 -5.29
CA ASN A 124 1.02 5.69 -4.31
C ASN A 124 2.00 4.77 -3.55
N ALA A 125 2.18 3.50 -3.96
CA ALA A 125 3.17 2.63 -3.34
C ALA A 125 4.59 3.18 -3.54
N MET A 126 5.46 2.95 -2.59
CA MET A 126 6.86 3.38 -2.63
C MET A 126 7.79 2.19 -2.56
N ILE A 127 8.51 1.94 -3.65
CA ILE A 127 9.54 0.91 -3.71
C ILE A 127 10.88 1.55 -3.39
N GLY A 128 11.52 1.11 -2.33
CA GLY A 128 12.81 1.63 -1.90
C GLY A 128 13.94 1.33 -2.88
N ALA A 129 14.97 2.15 -2.88
CA ALA A 129 16.14 1.93 -3.73
C ALA A 129 16.78 0.56 -3.48
N GLY A 130 17.16 -0.14 -4.55
CA GLY A 130 17.75 -1.48 -4.50
C GLY A 130 16.81 -2.60 -4.06
N ALA A 131 15.53 -2.35 -3.87
CA ALA A 131 14.57 -3.38 -3.49
C ALA A 131 14.29 -4.36 -4.64
N VAL A 132 14.13 -5.65 -4.33
CA VAL A 132 13.72 -6.68 -5.30
C VAL A 132 12.29 -7.10 -5.04
N VAL A 133 11.36 -6.60 -5.85
CA VAL A 133 9.93 -6.85 -5.71
C VAL A 133 9.57 -8.16 -6.40
N THR A 134 9.13 -9.13 -5.60
CA THR A 134 8.82 -10.49 -6.06
C THR A 134 7.32 -10.83 -5.98
N ARG A 135 6.50 -9.92 -5.46
CA ARG A 135 5.05 -10.04 -5.29
C ARG A 135 4.37 -8.70 -5.54
N SER A 136 3.10 -8.72 -5.87
CA SER A 136 2.30 -7.49 -5.97
C SER A 136 2.32 -6.71 -4.66
N VAL A 137 2.27 -5.40 -4.80
CA VAL A 137 2.40 -4.43 -3.69
C VAL A 137 1.08 -3.69 -3.53
N PRO A 138 0.48 -3.68 -2.35
CA PRO A 138 -0.78 -2.98 -2.13
C PRO A 138 -0.63 -1.46 -2.21
N PRO A 139 -1.73 -0.72 -2.41
CA PRO A 139 -1.71 0.74 -2.42
C PRO A 139 -1.06 1.33 -1.17
N ASN A 140 -0.31 2.40 -1.36
CA ASN A 140 0.39 3.15 -0.31
C ASN A 140 1.46 2.37 0.47
N ALA A 141 1.75 1.11 0.15
CA ALA A 141 2.76 0.34 0.87
C ALA A 141 4.18 0.85 0.56
N ILE A 142 5.05 0.80 1.56
CA ILE A 142 6.48 1.05 1.43
C ILE A 142 7.20 -0.30 1.46
N VAL A 143 7.86 -0.65 0.35
CA VAL A 143 8.59 -1.91 0.20
C VAL A 143 10.08 -1.66 0.16
N MET A 144 10.86 -2.39 0.96
CA MET A 144 12.31 -2.27 1.00
C MET A 144 12.99 -3.64 1.05
N GLY A 145 14.24 -3.68 0.61
CA GLY A 145 15.16 -4.82 0.77
C GLY A 145 15.11 -5.85 -0.36
N ASN A 146 15.94 -6.88 -0.24
CA ASN A 146 16.03 -8.02 -1.14
C ASN A 146 15.98 -9.34 -0.35
N PRO A 147 14.92 -10.16 -0.50
CA PRO A 147 13.68 -9.84 -1.22
C PRO A 147 12.89 -8.71 -0.56
N GLY A 148 12.11 -7.95 -1.37
CA GLY A 148 11.30 -6.83 -0.91
C GLY A 148 10.26 -7.22 0.15
N ARG A 149 10.14 -6.39 1.20
CA ARG A 149 9.18 -6.55 2.31
C ARG A 149 8.46 -5.24 2.55
N ILE A 150 7.18 -5.31 2.89
CA ILE A 150 6.44 -4.14 3.36
C ILE A 150 7.01 -3.73 4.72
N THR A 151 7.53 -2.52 4.78
CA THR A 151 8.12 -1.94 5.99
C THR A 151 7.30 -0.83 6.59
N GLY A 152 6.21 -0.41 5.94
CA GLY A 152 5.28 0.61 6.39
C GLY A 152 4.36 1.07 5.26
N TYR A 153 3.62 2.13 5.52
CA TYR A 153 2.69 2.73 4.57
C TYR A 153 2.93 4.23 4.44
N VAL A 154 2.74 4.78 3.25
CA VAL A 154 2.87 6.22 2.98
C VAL A 154 1.81 6.98 3.77
N GLY A 155 2.19 8.09 4.38
CA GLY A 155 1.29 8.92 5.19
C GLY A 155 1.10 8.45 6.63
N THR A 156 1.72 7.34 7.05
CA THR A 156 1.82 7.01 8.48
C THR A 156 3.04 7.73 9.06
N ASP A 157 2.83 8.58 10.06
CA ASP A 157 3.92 9.31 10.70
C ASP A 157 4.76 8.35 11.56
N ARG A 158 5.90 7.92 11.02
CA ARG A 158 6.86 7.07 11.73
C ARG A 158 7.60 7.81 12.85
N SER A 159 7.59 9.15 12.86
CA SER A 159 8.25 9.96 13.88
C SER A 159 7.47 9.98 15.20
N ARG A 160 6.17 9.78 15.13
CA ARG A 160 5.31 9.56 16.29
C ARG A 160 5.28 8.06 16.60
N LYS A 161 6.21 7.58 17.43
CA LYS A 161 6.02 6.30 18.11
C LYS A 161 4.63 6.33 18.72
N ALA A 162 3.81 5.34 18.42
CA ALA A 162 2.40 5.24 18.85
C ALA A 162 2.19 5.25 20.39
N THR A 163 3.26 5.47 21.16
CA THR A 163 3.28 5.66 22.62
C THR A 163 3.15 7.12 23.07
N THR A 164 3.12 8.10 22.14
CA THR A 164 3.00 9.53 22.48
C THR A 164 2.21 10.28 21.42
N SER A 165 0.95 9.85 21.15
CA SER A 165 0.03 10.78 20.55
C SER A 165 -0.29 11.84 21.62
N THR A 166 -0.31 13.11 21.19
CA THR A 166 -0.65 14.28 22.01
C THR A 166 -2.11 14.29 22.47
N HIS A 167 -2.90 13.28 22.11
CA HIS A 167 -4.27 13.11 22.58
C HIS A 167 -4.24 12.51 23.99
N GLU A 168 -4.74 13.28 24.94
CA GLU A 168 -4.90 12.81 26.31
C GLU A 168 -5.83 11.61 26.36
N VAL A 169 -5.48 10.63 27.19
CA VAL A 169 -6.35 9.51 27.54
C VAL A 169 -7.41 10.07 28.48
N ASP A 170 -8.68 9.92 28.15
CA ASP A 170 -9.77 10.39 28.98
C ASP A 170 -9.87 9.63 30.31
N ALA A 171 -10.77 10.05 31.19
CA ALA A 171 -10.99 9.41 32.51
C ALA A 171 -11.44 7.94 32.40
N HIS A 172 -11.88 7.50 31.21
CA HIS A 172 -12.31 6.13 30.93
C HIS A 172 -11.24 5.30 30.21
N GLY A 173 -10.02 5.82 30.08
CA GLY A 173 -8.91 5.12 29.39
C GLY A 173 -9.04 5.11 27.88
N VAL A 174 -9.83 5.99 27.27
CA VAL A 174 -10.06 6.10 25.83
C VAL A 174 -9.23 7.23 25.25
N GLN A 175 -8.49 6.93 24.20
CA GLN A 175 -7.72 7.87 23.41
C GLN A 175 -8.30 7.93 22.00
N GLN A 176 -8.74 9.12 21.56
CA GLN A 176 -9.11 9.34 20.16
C GLN A 176 -7.86 9.33 19.28
N LEU A 177 -7.95 8.78 18.08
CA LEU A 177 -6.90 8.86 17.09
C LEU A 177 -7.23 9.95 16.05
N ASP A 178 -6.24 10.34 15.23
CA ASP A 178 -6.44 11.35 14.18
C ASP A 178 -7.38 10.83 13.06
N VAL A 179 -7.46 9.51 12.89
CA VAL A 179 -8.39 8.85 11.96
C VAL A 179 -9.80 8.85 12.54
N LYS A 180 -10.76 9.32 11.77
CA LYS A 180 -12.14 9.59 12.20
C LYS A 180 -12.79 8.40 12.91
N GLY A 181 -13.18 8.60 14.16
CA GLY A 181 -13.93 7.64 14.98
C GLY A 181 -13.12 6.45 15.48
N VAL A 182 -11.83 6.34 15.12
CA VAL A 182 -10.95 5.29 15.63
C VAL A 182 -10.47 5.65 17.02
N THR A 183 -10.53 4.68 17.95
CA THR A 183 -10.09 4.89 19.33
C THR A 183 -9.17 3.78 19.81
N LEU A 184 -8.17 4.15 20.59
CA LEU A 184 -7.35 3.22 21.36
C LEU A 184 -7.82 3.24 22.83
N ARG A 185 -8.02 2.06 23.42
CA ARG A 185 -8.54 1.92 24.77
C ARG A 185 -7.59 1.15 25.66
N LYS A 186 -7.35 1.66 26.86
CA LYS A 186 -6.67 0.92 27.92
C LYS A 186 -7.68 0.02 28.61
N LEU A 187 -7.38 -1.28 28.64
CA LEU A 187 -8.17 -2.29 29.29
C LEU A 187 -7.70 -2.51 30.73
N PRO A 188 -8.58 -2.83 31.68
CA PRO A 188 -8.20 -3.11 33.05
C PRO A 188 -7.25 -4.31 33.12
N GLN A 189 -6.13 -4.13 33.79
CA GLN A 189 -5.14 -5.17 34.03
C GLN A 189 -4.95 -5.38 35.53
N ALA A 190 -4.98 -6.64 35.96
CA ALA A 190 -4.53 -7.06 37.27
C ALA A 190 -3.21 -7.82 37.11
N ARG A 191 -2.18 -7.41 37.85
CA ARG A 191 -0.84 -8.04 37.86
C ARG A 191 -0.45 -8.38 39.29
N ASP A 192 -0.16 -9.66 39.54
CA ASP A 192 0.36 -10.13 40.83
C ASP A 192 1.39 -11.24 40.63
N LEU A 193 1.84 -11.88 41.72
CA LEU A 193 2.85 -12.96 41.69
C LEU A 193 2.41 -14.21 40.92
N ARG A 194 1.11 -14.34 40.62
CA ARG A 194 0.55 -15.47 39.87
C ARG A 194 0.50 -15.19 38.37
N GLY A 195 0.76 -13.94 37.92
CA GLY A 195 0.74 -13.51 36.54
C GLY A 195 -0.11 -12.25 36.30
N SER A 196 -0.57 -12.10 35.05
CA SER A 196 -1.35 -10.95 34.61
C SER A 196 -2.69 -11.38 34.05
N LEU A 197 -3.73 -10.59 34.30
CA LEU A 197 -5.09 -10.79 33.81
C LEU A 197 -5.57 -9.50 33.16
N VAL A 198 -6.19 -9.60 31.98
CA VAL A 198 -6.92 -8.51 31.33
C VAL A 198 -8.38 -8.94 31.21
N ALA A 199 -9.29 -8.10 31.70
CA ALA A 199 -10.71 -8.32 31.59
C ALA A 199 -11.34 -7.47 30.48
N LEU A 200 -12.24 -8.07 29.71
CA LEU A 200 -13.05 -7.40 28.69
C LEU A 200 -14.53 -7.50 29.09
N GLU A 201 -15.05 -6.44 29.67
CA GLU A 201 -16.50 -6.28 29.93
C GLU A 201 -17.12 -5.66 28.69
N PHE A 202 -17.88 -6.45 27.91
CA PHE A 202 -18.29 -6.05 26.56
C PHE A 202 -19.07 -4.75 26.51
N GLU A 203 -19.96 -4.50 27.44
CA GLU A 203 -20.77 -3.27 27.46
C GLU A 203 -19.99 -2.05 27.99
N GLN A 204 -18.86 -2.26 28.65
CA GLN A 204 -18.05 -1.18 29.24
C GLN A 204 -16.82 -0.85 28.39
N HIS A 205 -16.12 -1.87 27.91
CA HIS A 205 -14.82 -1.71 27.25
C HIS A 205 -14.92 -1.76 25.71
N VAL A 206 -15.92 -2.49 25.17
CA VAL A 206 -16.17 -2.58 23.74
C VAL A 206 -17.33 -1.69 23.35
N PRO A 207 -17.15 -0.70 22.44
CA PRO A 207 -18.15 0.34 22.17
C PRO A 207 -19.30 -0.12 21.26
N PHE A 208 -19.57 -1.42 21.21
CA PHE A 208 -20.66 -2.02 20.42
C PHE A 208 -21.04 -3.39 20.98
N SER A 209 -22.23 -3.87 20.64
CA SER A 209 -22.65 -5.24 20.96
C SER A 209 -21.88 -6.26 20.14
N VAL A 210 -21.18 -7.19 20.81
CA VAL A 210 -20.35 -8.21 20.15
C VAL A 210 -21.20 -9.37 19.67
N ASN A 211 -21.23 -9.61 18.36
CA ASN A 211 -21.96 -10.71 17.74
C ASN A 211 -21.05 -11.82 17.21
N ARG A 212 -19.75 -11.53 17.05
CA ARG A 212 -18.75 -12.48 16.54
C ARG A 212 -17.40 -12.20 17.13
N SER A 213 -16.64 -13.24 17.40
CA SER A 213 -15.21 -13.17 17.69
C SER A 213 -14.43 -14.12 16.76
N PHE A 214 -13.21 -13.75 16.42
CA PHE A 214 -12.28 -14.63 15.73
C PHE A 214 -10.84 -14.28 16.11
N VAL A 215 -9.95 -15.23 15.88
CA VAL A 215 -8.54 -15.10 16.25
C VAL A 215 -7.68 -15.27 15.01
N VAL A 216 -6.73 -14.34 14.84
CA VAL A 216 -5.69 -14.38 13.80
C VAL A 216 -4.39 -14.79 14.46
N PHE A 217 -3.80 -15.90 14.01
CA PHE A 217 -2.57 -16.45 14.55
C PHE A 217 -1.74 -17.17 13.47
N GLY A 218 -0.49 -17.46 13.77
CA GLY A 218 0.40 -18.15 12.82
C GLY A 218 0.70 -17.33 11.56
N VAL A 219 0.53 -16.02 11.59
CA VAL A 219 0.82 -15.13 10.45
C VAL A 219 2.33 -14.94 10.35
N PRO A 220 2.96 -15.33 9.22
CA PRO A 220 4.36 -15.02 9.00
C PRO A 220 4.60 -13.50 9.02
N ASN A 221 5.71 -13.05 9.59
CA ASN A 221 6.04 -11.62 9.72
C ASN A 221 5.99 -10.84 8.38
N ARG A 222 6.24 -11.52 7.27
CA ARG A 222 6.23 -10.95 5.91
C ARG A 222 4.85 -10.78 5.28
N GLU A 223 3.82 -11.37 5.88
CA GLU A 223 2.48 -11.37 5.33
C GLU A 223 1.65 -10.22 5.93
N VAL A 224 0.71 -9.74 5.13
CA VAL A 224 -0.25 -8.69 5.49
C VAL A 224 -1.63 -9.32 5.60
N ARG A 225 -2.42 -8.83 6.53
CA ARG A 225 -3.83 -9.16 6.72
C ARG A 225 -4.69 -7.91 6.68
N GLY A 226 -5.98 -8.09 6.59
CA GLY A 226 -6.92 -6.98 6.45
C GLY A 226 -7.01 -6.54 4.99
N GLU A 227 -6.51 -5.36 4.67
CA GLU A 227 -6.63 -4.73 3.35
C GLU A 227 -8.10 -4.62 2.91
N HIS A 228 -8.95 -4.18 3.84
CA HIS A 228 -10.36 -3.96 3.58
C HIS A 228 -10.97 -2.99 4.59
N ALA A 229 -12.13 -2.45 4.24
CA ALA A 229 -13.04 -1.76 5.15
C ALA A 229 -14.35 -2.51 5.26
N HIS A 230 -15.14 -2.17 6.28
CA HIS A 230 -16.50 -2.63 6.48
C HIS A 230 -17.50 -1.50 6.28
N LYS A 231 -18.64 -1.77 5.66
CA LYS A 231 -19.68 -0.76 5.45
C LYS A 231 -20.45 -0.45 6.75
N VAL A 232 -20.71 -1.47 7.58
CA VAL A 232 -21.52 -1.36 8.79
C VAL A 232 -20.89 -2.04 10.02
N CYS A 233 -19.98 -3.00 9.84
CA CYS A 233 -19.42 -3.75 10.95
C CYS A 233 -18.33 -2.94 11.68
N HIS A 234 -18.45 -2.81 12.99
CA HIS A 234 -17.39 -2.36 13.88
C HIS A 234 -16.46 -3.52 14.23
N GLN A 235 -15.20 -3.23 14.42
CA GLN A 235 -14.20 -4.19 14.92
C GLN A 235 -13.48 -3.63 16.15
N PHE A 236 -13.10 -4.53 17.07
CA PHE A 236 -12.28 -4.24 18.22
C PHE A 236 -11.15 -5.26 18.29
N LEU A 237 -9.91 -4.80 18.19
CA LEU A 237 -8.71 -5.61 18.02
C LEU A 237 -7.88 -5.59 19.30
N VAL A 238 -7.46 -6.76 19.77
CA VAL A 238 -6.55 -6.91 20.92
C VAL A 238 -5.47 -7.94 20.58
N CYS A 239 -4.20 -7.57 20.68
CA CYS A 239 -3.10 -8.53 20.53
C CYS A 239 -2.89 -9.26 21.86
N LEU A 240 -3.34 -10.51 21.94
CA LEU A 240 -3.30 -11.32 23.16
C LEU A 240 -1.91 -11.83 23.48
N ASN A 241 -1.07 -12.03 22.48
CA ASN A 241 0.32 -12.48 22.60
C ASN A 241 1.17 -11.89 21.48
N GLY A 242 2.42 -11.55 21.79
CA GLY A 242 3.33 -10.94 20.84
C GLY A 242 2.94 -9.50 20.47
N GLN A 243 3.10 -9.16 19.19
CA GLN A 243 2.75 -7.82 18.69
C GLN A 243 2.37 -7.86 17.21
N CYS A 244 1.60 -6.87 16.78
CA CYS A 244 1.39 -6.52 15.37
C CYS A 244 1.20 -5.01 15.22
N SER A 245 1.45 -4.49 14.03
CA SER A 245 1.09 -3.13 13.63
C SER A 245 -0.24 -3.13 12.90
N VAL A 246 -1.10 -2.17 13.22
CA VAL A 246 -2.38 -1.94 12.54
C VAL A 246 -2.36 -0.55 11.92
N VAL A 247 -2.52 -0.48 10.60
CA VAL A 247 -2.76 0.77 9.89
C VAL A 247 -4.27 0.96 9.79
N VAL A 248 -4.74 2.12 10.19
CA VAL A 248 -6.12 2.58 10.06
C VAL A 248 -6.16 3.80 9.14
N ASP A 249 -7.19 3.88 8.28
CA ASP A 249 -7.28 4.92 7.24
C ASP A 249 -8.77 5.24 6.99
N ASP A 250 -9.13 6.52 7.00
CA ASP A 250 -10.49 7.00 6.72
C ASP A 250 -10.67 7.56 5.30
N GLY A 251 -9.64 7.39 4.46
CA GLY A 251 -9.58 7.93 3.09
C GLY A 251 -8.94 9.31 3.02
N THR A 252 -8.74 9.98 4.15
CA THR A 252 -8.10 11.30 4.25
C THR A 252 -6.82 11.25 5.08
N LEU A 253 -6.92 10.66 6.26
CA LEU A 253 -5.82 10.49 7.20
C LEU A 253 -5.52 9.01 7.41
N ARG A 254 -4.26 8.72 7.64
CA ARG A 254 -3.76 7.37 7.91
C ARG A 254 -2.86 7.39 9.12
N GLN A 255 -3.06 6.41 10.01
CA GLN A 255 -2.25 6.28 11.22
C GLN A 255 -1.89 4.82 11.47
N GLU A 256 -0.69 4.59 11.99
CA GLU A 256 -0.23 3.27 12.41
C GLU A 256 -0.31 3.16 13.94
N VAL A 257 -0.90 2.07 14.40
CA VAL A 257 -1.02 1.72 15.82
C VAL A 257 -0.30 0.40 16.06
N LYS A 258 0.61 0.37 17.02
CA LYS A 258 1.25 -0.86 17.47
C LYS A 258 0.44 -1.48 18.60
N LEU A 259 0.02 -2.72 18.41
CA LEU A 259 -0.62 -3.54 19.44
C LEU A 259 0.41 -4.54 19.99
N ASP A 260 1.00 -4.21 21.15
CA ASP A 260 2.06 -4.99 21.80
C ASP A 260 1.79 -5.25 23.29
N ASP A 261 0.60 -4.90 23.77
CA ASP A 261 0.13 -5.17 25.13
C ASP A 261 -1.33 -5.67 25.04
N PRO A 262 -1.67 -6.82 25.66
CA PRO A 262 -3.05 -7.30 25.72
C PRO A 262 -4.00 -6.35 26.47
N GLY A 263 -3.49 -5.38 27.19
CA GLY A 263 -4.25 -4.29 27.81
C GLY A 263 -4.55 -3.12 26.86
N LEU A 264 -4.27 -3.25 25.57
CA LEU A 264 -4.63 -2.25 24.54
C LEU A 264 -5.67 -2.83 23.59
N GLY A 265 -6.80 -2.15 23.44
CA GLY A 265 -7.84 -2.45 22.48
C GLY A 265 -8.01 -1.35 21.45
N LEU A 266 -7.96 -1.69 20.17
CA LEU A 266 -8.17 -0.76 19.06
C LEU A 266 -9.58 -0.92 18.50
N HIS A 267 -10.41 0.11 18.63
CA HIS A 267 -11.72 0.16 17.98
C HIS A 267 -11.62 0.79 16.59
N MET A 268 -12.13 0.07 15.61
CA MET A 268 -12.28 0.50 14.23
C MET A 268 -13.77 0.57 13.88
N PRO A 269 -14.34 1.78 13.66
CA PRO A 269 -15.72 1.90 13.21
C PRO A 269 -15.88 1.50 11.73
N PRO A 270 -17.12 1.37 11.23
CA PRO A 270 -17.38 1.23 9.80
C PRO A 270 -16.66 2.29 8.96
N MET A 271 -16.42 1.98 7.69
CA MET A 271 -15.72 2.87 6.77
C MET A 271 -14.29 3.24 7.23
N THR A 272 -13.66 2.38 8.02
CA THR A 272 -12.23 2.45 8.31
C THR A 272 -11.52 1.34 7.56
N TRP A 273 -10.58 1.70 6.69
CA TRP A 273 -9.70 0.73 6.02
C TRP A 273 -8.64 0.25 7.01
N GLY A 274 -8.58 -1.05 7.21
CA GLY A 274 -7.69 -1.68 8.18
C GLY A 274 -6.67 -2.59 7.53
N ILE A 275 -5.41 -2.48 7.96
CA ILE A 275 -4.31 -3.35 7.52
C ILE A 275 -3.55 -3.82 8.76
N GLN A 276 -3.29 -5.11 8.88
CA GLN A 276 -2.48 -5.67 9.96
C GLN A 276 -1.22 -6.32 9.38
N TYR A 277 -0.06 -6.01 9.94
CA TYR A 277 1.23 -6.46 9.43
C TYR A 277 2.31 -6.47 10.53
N GLN A 278 3.53 -6.88 10.19
CA GLN A 278 4.65 -6.98 11.14
C GLN A 278 4.31 -7.82 12.39
N TYR A 279 3.58 -8.90 12.20
CA TYR A 279 3.32 -9.84 13.28
C TYR A 279 4.63 -10.42 13.82
N SER A 280 4.82 -10.39 15.16
CA SER A 280 5.91 -11.13 15.78
C SER A 280 5.67 -12.63 15.71
N GLU A 281 6.71 -13.41 15.91
CA GLU A 281 6.57 -14.86 16.07
C GLU A 281 5.63 -15.18 17.23
N GLY A 282 4.68 -16.10 17.00
CA GLY A 282 3.68 -16.48 17.99
C GLY A 282 2.63 -15.41 18.30
N ALA A 283 2.54 -14.33 17.52
CA ALA A 283 1.51 -13.31 17.72
C ALA A 283 0.11 -13.89 17.56
N VAL A 284 -0.79 -13.47 18.47
CA VAL A 284 -2.19 -13.87 18.51
C VAL A 284 -3.06 -12.60 18.61
N LEU A 285 -3.84 -12.31 17.57
CA LEU A 285 -4.73 -11.17 17.51
C LEU A 285 -6.19 -11.63 17.65
N LEU A 286 -6.86 -11.19 18.70
CA LEU A 286 -8.30 -11.34 18.89
C LEU A 286 -9.01 -10.19 18.18
N VAL A 287 -10.06 -10.50 17.44
CA VAL A 287 -10.96 -9.53 16.83
C VAL A 287 -12.40 -9.80 17.29
N LEU A 288 -13.02 -8.79 17.89
CA LEU A 288 -14.43 -8.76 18.21
C LEU A 288 -15.15 -7.96 17.13
N ALA A 289 -16.31 -8.40 16.68
CA ALA A 289 -17.06 -7.78 15.60
C ALA A 289 -18.52 -7.59 15.97
N SER A 290 -19.10 -6.48 15.56
CA SER A 290 -20.49 -6.11 15.87
C SER A 290 -21.51 -6.89 15.05
N HIS A 291 -21.11 -7.54 13.97
CA HIS A 291 -22.00 -8.26 13.06
C HIS A 291 -21.48 -9.68 12.79
N HIS A 292 -22.37 -10.58 12.42
CA HIS A 292 -22.00 -11.87 11.85
C HIS A 292 -21.22 -11.68 10.53
N TYR A 293 -20.58 -12.74 10.06
CA TYR A 293 -19.87 -12.67 8.78
C TYR A 293 -20.85 -12.45 7.63
N ASP A 294 -20.65 -11.36 6.92
CA ASP A 294 -21.36 -11.02 5.70
C ASP A 294 -20.33 -10.59 4.64
N PRO A 295 -20.16 -11.34 3.53
CA PRO A 295 -19.21 -10.96 2.49
C PRO A 295 -19.56 -9.64 1.78
N ASP A 296 -20.83 -9.23 1.77
CA ASP A 296 -21.31 -8.02 1.11
C ASP A 296 -21.01 -6.75 1.93
N ASP A 297 -20.69 -6.89 3.22
CA ASP A 297 -20.24 -5.80 4.08
C ASP A 297 -18.79 -5.35 3.77
N TYR A 298 -18.01 -6.20 3.10
CA TYR A 298 -16.59 -5.92 2.85
C TYR A 298 -16.40 -5.00 1.63
N ILE A 299 -15.53 -4.02 1.78
CA ILE A 299 -14.94 -3.21 0.70
C ILE A 299 -13.49 -3.67 0.56
N ARG A 300 -13.16 -4.39 -0.52
CA ARG A 300 -11.83 -5.00 -0.74
C ARG A 300 -10.99 -4.27 -1.78
N ASP A 301 -11.55 -3.31 -2.46
CA ASP A 301 -10.86 -2.44 -3.40
C ASP A 301 -10.66 -1.06 -2.78
N TYR A 302 -9.40 -0.62 -2.72
CA TYR A 302 -9.06 0.65 -2.07
C TYR A 302 -9.59 1.86 -2.84
N GLY A 303 -9.64 1.79 -4.18
CA GLY A 303 -10.24 2.83 -5.01
C GLY A 303 -11.74 2.96 -4.77
N GLN A 304 -12.45 1.82 -4.64
CA GLN A 304 -13.86 1.79 -4.24
C GLN A 304 -14.06 2.41 -2.84
N PHE A 305 -13.20 2.06 -1.87
CA PHE A 305 -13.23 2.65 -0.53
C PHE A 305 -13.12 4.18 -0.58
N LEU A 306 -12.11 4.72 -1.30
CA LEU A 306 -11.94 6.16 -1.46
C LEU A 306 -13.15 6.83 -2.11
N SER A 307 -13.75 6.20 -3.12
CA SER A 307 -14.93 6.75 -3.81
C SER A 307 -16.16 6.81 -2.89
N MET A 308 -16.28 5.90 -1.93
CA MET A 308 -17.38 5.87 -0.96
C MET A 308 -17.16 6.87 0.18
N THR A 309 -15.93 7.05 0.66
CA THR A 309 -15.61 8.03 1.71
C THR A 309 -15.79 9.48 1.21
N ASN A 310 -15.35 9.79 -0.01
CA ASN A 310 -15.51 11.12 -0.59
C ASN A 310 -16.98 11.52 -0.78
N LYS A 311 -17.87 10.57 -1.16
CA LYS A 311 -19.31 10.85 -1.26
C LYS A 311 -20.00 11.15 0.08
N GLN A 312 -19.45 10.66 1.19
CA GLN A 312 -19.98 10.98 2.53
C GLN A 312 -19.57 12.38 3.00
N THR A 313 -18.41 12.89 2.56
CA THR A 313 -17.96 14.26 2.88
C THR A 313 -18.73 15.32 2.13
N ASP A 314 -19.19 15.05 0.89
CA ASP A 314 -19.99 15.98 0.09
C ASP A 314 -21.48 16.01 0.50
N ALA A 315 -21.94 15.07 1.32
CA ALA A 315 -23.33 14.93 1.78
C ALA A 315 -23.56 15.41 3.25
N SER A 316 -22.51 15.85 3.94
CA SER A 316 -22.51 16.38 5.31
C SER A 316 -22.18 17.87 5.34
#